data_4a7cf3b56460c539923fda2f87adfb18
#
_entry.id   4a7cf3b56460c539923fda2f87adfb18
#
_cell.length_a   1.000
_cell.length_b   1.000
_cell.length_c   1.000
_cell.angle_alpha   90.00
_cell.angle_beta   90.00
_cell.angle_gamma   90.00
#
_symmetry.space_group_name_H-M   'P 1'
#
loop_
_entity.id
_entity.type
_entity.pdbx_description
1 polymer ?
#
loop_
_entity_poly.entity_id
_entity_poly.type
_entity_poly.pdbx_seq_one_letter_code
_entity_poly.pdbx_strand_id
1 'polypeptide(L)'
;MKKGIGIVALLLNSFMISAQSELDISKFVIPDIVGTARYMSMGGAMGAVGGDASAIKDNPAGLGIYRSSEMTGTLNILRQNTDANWYGVNSANNLYKLGTNNFSLVISSATQRSKSGKTSGLQNSNFSFSFQKL
;
A
#
# COMPACT_ATOMS: atom_id res chain seq x y z
N MET A 1 -51.90 6.03 22.60
CA MET A 1 -51.40 4.68 22.34
C MET A 1 -50.73 4.51 20.98
N LYS A 2 -51.20 5.14 19.87
CA LYS A 2 -50.57 4.98 18.54
C LYS A 2 -49.14 5.51 18.42
N LYS A 3 -48.75 6.54 19.18
CA LYS A 3 -47.40 7.13 19.15
C LYS A 3 -46.35 6.25 19.84
N GLY A 4 -46.72 5.44 20.83
CA GLY A 4 -45.79 4.53 21.51
C GLY A 4 -45.41 3.32 20.66
N ILE A 5 -46.30 2.83 19.82
CA ILE A 5 -46.08 1.68 18.96
C ILE A 5 -44.98 2.02 17.90
N GLY A 6 -44.97 3.25 17.38
CA GLY A 6 -43.98 3.70 16.42
C GLY A 6 -42.56 3.74 17.02
N ILE A 7 -42.41 4.18 18.27
CA ILE A 7 -41.13 4.24 18.96
C ILE A 7 -40.60 2.83 19.25
N VAL A 8 -41.46 1.91 19.68
CA VAL A 8 -41.07 0.51 19.92
C VAL A 8 -40.66 -0.19 18.61
N ALA A 9 -41.38 0.06 17.52
CA ALA A 9 -41.01 -0.49 16.21
C ALA A 9 -39.65 0.06 15.71
N LEU A 10 -39.32 1.30 15.99
CA LEU A 10 -38.05 1.93 15.64
C LEU A 10 -36.88 1.35 16.46
N LEU A 11 -37.09 1.08 17.73
CA LEU A 11 -36.11 0.45 18.63
C LEU A 11 -35.86 -1.03 18.26
N LEU A 12 -36.89 -1.76 17.81
CA LEU A 12 -36.72 -3.15 17.38
C LEU A 12 -35.89 -3.29 16.10
N ASN A 13 -35.93 -2.30 15.21
CA ASN A 13 -35.08 -2.29 14.01
C ASN A 13 -33.60 -2.06 14.32
N SER A 14 -33.26 -1.46 15.46
CA SER A 14 -31.87 -1.23 15.86
C SER A 14 -31.09 -2.51 16.19
N PHE A 15 -31.77 -3.60 16.51
CA PHE A 15 -31.15 -4.89 16.85
C PHE A 15 -30.79 -5.75 15.62
N MET A 16 -31.22 -5.36 14.42
CA MET A 16 -30.93 -6.11 13.19
C MET A 16 -29.69 -5.65 12.42
N ILE A 17 -28.87 -4.75 13.00
CA ILE A 17 -27.66 -4.23 12.35
C ILE A 17 -26.47 -5.13 12.73
N SER A 18 -26.52 -6.39 12.32
CA SER A 18 -25.37 -7.31 12.33
C SER A 18 -24.91 -7.58 10.89
N ALA A 19 -24.74 -6.53 10.09
CA ALA A 19 -24.50 -6.66 8.66
C ALA A 19 -23.02 -6.83 8.27
N GLN A 20 -22.09 -6.75 9.24
CA GLN A 20 -20.66 -6.83 8.92
C GLN A 20 -20.00 -7.93 9.74
N SER A 21 -19.44 -8.92 9.03
CA SER A 21 -18.62 -9.93 9.68
C SER A 21 -17.21 -9.35 9.93
N GLU A 22 -16.55 -9.77 11.01
CA GLU A 22 -15.17 -9.40 11.32
C GLU A 22 -14.21 -9.69 10.16
N LEU A 23 -14.51 -10.70 9.35
CA LEU A 23 -13.75 -11.07 8.15
C LEU A 23 -13.84 -10.01 7.05
N ASP A 24 -14.96 -9.29 6.94
CA ASP A 24 -15.07 -8.22 5.93
C ASP A 24 -14.30 -6.97 6.38
N ILE A 25 -14.29 -6.68 7.67
CA ILE A 25 -13.50 -5.56 8.22
C ILE A 25 -12.00 -5.81 8.00
N SER A 26 -11.52 -7.03 8.17
CA SER A 26 -10.11 -7.35 7.97
C SER A 26 -9.60 -7.07 6.56
N LYS A 27 -10.45 -7.23 5.53
CA LYS A 27 -10.10 -6.93 4.14
C LYS A 27 -9.86 -5.43 3.88
N PHE A 28 -10.51 -4.56 4.66
CA PHE A 28 -10.35 -3.11 4.54
C PHE A 28 -9.23 -2.55 5.42
N VAL A 29 -8.86 -3.28 6.48
CA VAL A 29 -7.88 -2.82 7.47
C VAL A 29 -6.46 -3.28 7.12
N ILE A 30 -6.31 -4.41 6.43
CA ILE A 30 -4.99 -4.91 6.04
C ILE A 30 -4.59 -4.25 4.72
N PRO A 31 -3.65 -3.29 4.73
CA PRO A 31 -3.18 -2.68 3.50
C PRO A 31 -2.39 -3.70 2.68
N ASP A 32 -2.65 -3.75 1.38
CA ASP A 32 -1.81 -4.51 0.47
C ASP A 32 -0.42 -3.88 0.41
N ILE A 33 0.59 -4.65 0.85
CA ILE A 33 1.98 -4.24 0.81
C ILE A 33 2.51 -4.53 -0.60
N VAL A 34 2.36 -3.56 -1.48
CA VAL A 34 2.80 -3.64 -2.87
C VAL A 34 3.84 -2.56 -3.15
N GLY A 35 4.89 -2.92 -3.87
CA GLY A 35 5.97 -1.99 -4.18
C GLY A 35 7.20 -2.68 -4.72
N THR A 36 8.38 -2.11 -4.47
CA THR A 36 9.65 -2.74 -4.78
C THR A 36 9.84 -4.01 -3.96
N ALA A 37 10.70 -4.91 -4.42
CA ALA A 37 11.02 -6.14 -3.69
C ALA A 37 11.58 -5.83 -2.28
N ARG A 38 12.36 -4.73 -2.15
CA ARG A 38 12.89 -4.26 -0.87
C ARG A 38 11.76 -3.81 0.06
N TYR A 39 10.85 -2.98 -0.44
CA TYR A 39 9.69 -2.50 0.31
C TYR A 39 8.83 -3.66 0.83
N MET A 40 8.56 -4.63 -0.05
CA MET A 40 7.75 -5.81 0.30
C MET A 40 8.46 -6.73 1.31
N SER A 41 9.78 -6.94 1.16
CA SER A 41 10.54 -7.79 2.09
C SER A 41 10.61 -7.23 3.51
N MET A 42 10.49 -5.91 3.65
CA MET A 42 10.43 -5.23 4.95
C MET A 42 9.00 -5.06 5.48
N GLY A 43 8.02 -5.70 4.86
CA GLY A 43 6.62 -5.59 5.27
C GLY A 43 6.05 -4.18 5.15
N GLY A 44 6.57 -3.35 4.23
CA GLY A 44 6.16 -1.96 4.06
C GLY A 44 6.78 -0.97 5.06
N ALA A 45 7.65 -1.41 5.97
CA ALA A 45 8.23 -0.57 7.04
C ALA A 45 9.34 0.38 6.56
N MET A 46 9.27 0.87 5.31
CA MET A 46 10.28 1.76 4.71
C MET A 46 9.96 3.26 4.91
N GLY A 47 8.80 3.59 5.46
CA GLY A 47 8.39 4.99 5.63
C GLY A 47 9.32 5.81 6.54
N ALA A 48 9.95 5.18 7.53
CA ALA A 48 10.92 5.84 8.41
C ALA A 48 12.34 5.84 7.84
N VAL A 49 12.69 4.85 7.02
CA VAL A 49 14.05 4.68 6.49
C VAL A 49 14.28 5.55 5.25
N GLY A 50 13.28 5.65 4.37
CA GLY A 50 13.41 6.32 3.08
C GLY A 50 14.32 5.59 2.08
N GLY A 51 14.64 6.23 0.96
CA GLY A 51 15.54 5.66 -0.06
C GLY A 51 14.94 4.48 -0.84
N ASP A 52 13.61 4.37 -0.85
CA ASP A 52 12.86 3.45 -1.70
C ASP A 52 11.71 4.18 -2.38
N ALA A 53 11.60 4.05 -3.68
CA ALA A 53 10.60 4.76 -4.46
C ALA A 53 9.16 4.35 -4.11
N SER A 54 8.94 3.13 -3.58
CA SER A 54 7.63 2.69 -3.12
C SER A 54 7.22 3.30 -1.79
N ALA A 55 8.18 3.70 -0.96
CA ALA A 55 7.92 4.32 0.32
C ALA A 55 7.42 5.77 0.22
N ILE A 56 7.45 6.37 -0.96
CA ILE A 56 7.03 7.76 -1.20
C ILE A 56 5.55 7.98 -0.85
N LYS A 57 4.72 6.97 -1.06
CA LYS A 57 3.30 7.01 -0.69
C LYS A 57 3.10 7.13 0.82
N ASP A 58 4.02 6.56 1.61
CA ASP A 58 3.94 6.54 3.07
C ASP A 58 4.65 7.77 3.66
N ASN A 59 5.81 8.12 3.10
CA ASN A 59 6.60 9.27 3.53
C ASN A 59 7.38 9.89 2.36
N PRO A 60 6.88 10.96 1.75
CA PRO A 60 7.57 11.64 0.64
C PRO A 60 8.90 12.27 1.06
N ALA A 61 9.11 12.56 2.36
CA ALA A 61 10.39 13.08 2.86
C ALA A 61 11.55 12.08 2.68
N GLY A 62 11.24 10.78 2.53
CA GLY A 62 12.20 9.73 2.22
C GLY A 62 12.94 9.93 0.89
N LEU A 63 12.44 10.79 -0.01
CA LEU A 63 13.17 11.20 -1.20
C LEU A 63 14.43 12.00 -0.89
N GLY A 64 14.50 12.67 0.25
CA GLY A 64 15.65 13.49 0.64
C GLY A 64 16.96 12.69 0.80
N ILE A 65 16.87 11.37 0.92
CA ILE A 65 18.04 10.49 1.06
C ILE A 65 18.74 10.24 -0.28
N TYR A 66 18.02 10.33 -1.40
CA TYR A 66 18.59 10.07 -2.70
C TYR A 66 19.69 11.07 -3.05
N ARG A 67 20.83 10.54 -3.50
CA ARG A 67 22.01 11.29 -3.95
C ARG A 67 22.32 11.05 -5.42
N SER A 68 21.66 10.06 -6.02
CA SER A 68 21.77 9.72 -7.45
C SER A 68 20.39 9.37 -7.97
N SER A 69 20.23 9.51 -9.29
CA SER A 69 19.01 9.07 -9.96
C SER A 69 18.91 7.56 -9.97
N GLU A 70 17.71 7.04 -9.85
CA GLU A 70 17.43 5.60 -9.77
C GLU A 70 16.19 5.28 -10.60
N MET A 71 16.23 4.16 -11.31
CA MET A 71 15.06 3.58 -11.97
C MET A 71 14.86 2.17 -11.47
N THR A 72 13.65 1.87 -11.02
CA THR A 72 13.31 0.55 -10.50
C THR A 72 12.08 -0.02 -11.18
N GLY A 73 12.09 -1.33 -11.42
CA GLY A 73 10.95 -2.08 -11.92
C GLY A 73 10.88 -3.42 -11.19
N THR A 74 9.69 -3.78 -10.72
CA THR A 74 9.47 -5.04 -9.99
C THR A 74 8.41 -5.87 -10.70
N LEU A 75 8.82 -7.08 -11.07
CA LEU A 75 7.92 -8.12 -11.58
C LEU A 75 7.60 -9.08 -10.45
N ASN A 76 6.39 -9.60 -10.41
CA ASN A 76 6.00 -10.65 -9.49
C ASN A 76 5.38 -11.84 -10.22
N ILE A 77 5.57 -13.01 -9.64
CA ILE A 77 4.86 -14.23 -10.00
C ILE A 77 4.05 -14.64 -8.78
N LEU A 78 2.75 -14.54 -8.89
CA LEU A 78 1.83 -14.95 -7.84
C LEU A 78 1.28 -16.34 -8.17
N ARG A 79 1.42 -17.26 -7.21
CA ARG A 79 0.73 -18.55 -7.23
C ARG A 79 -0.39 -18.49 -6.20
N GLN A 80 -1.61 -18.66 -6.66
CA GLN A 80 -2.78 -18.69 -5.81
C GLN A 80 -3.40 -20.08 -5.86
N ASN A 81 -3.47 -20.74 -4.71
CA ASN A 81 -4.20 -21.98 -4.54
C ASN A 81 -5.49 -21.64 -3.79
N THR A 82 -6.60 -22.06 -4.33
CA THR A 82 -7.91 -21.83 -3.72
C THR A 82 -8.60 -23.19 -3.59
N ASP A 83 -8.91 -23.56 -2.36
CA ASP A 83 -9.70 -24.74 -2.02
C ASP A 83 -11.04 -24.25 -1.49
N ALA A 84 -12.11 -24.62 -2.16
CA ALA A 84 -13.47 -24.29 -1.76
C ALA A 84 -14.26 -25.55 -1.48
N ASN A 85 -14.98 -25.58 -0.34
CA ASN A 85 -15.95 -26.61 0.00
C ASN A 85 -17.33 -25.97 0.05
N TRP A 86 -18.22 -26.47 -0.76
CA TRP A 86 -19.60 -26.04 -0.80
C TRP A 86 -20.53 -27.24 -0.72
N TYR A 87 -21.25 -27.39 0.39
CA TYR A 87 -22.15 -28.50 0.64
C TYR A 87 -21.55 -29.88 0.36
N GLY A 88 -20.28 -30.10 0.75
CA GLY A 88 -19.59 -31.39 0.54
C GLY A 88 -18.95 -31.57 -0.83
N VAL A 89 -19.08 -30.60 -1.74
CA VAL A 89 -18.37 -30.59 -3.01
C VAL A 89 -17.08 -29.78 -2.85
N ASN A 90 -15.95 -30.46 -3.04
CA ASN A 90 -14.64 -29.83 -3.00
C ASN A 90 -14.24 -29.37 -4.39
N SER A 91 -13.80 -28.13 -4.51
CA SER A 91 -13.23 -27.55 -5.72
C SER A 91 -11.87 -26.96 -5.39
N ALA A 92 -10.84 -27.40 -6.13
CA ALA A 92 -9.48 -26.87 -5.99
C ALA A 92 -9.10 -26.16 -7.30
N ASN A 93 -8.53 -24.97 -7.19
CA ASN A 93 -8.04 -24.21 -8.33
C ASN A 93 -6.64 -23.65 -8.03
N ASN A 94 -5.74 -23.81 -9.01
CA ASN A 94 -4.37 -23.29 -8.99
C ASN A 94 -4.22 -22.25 -10.09
N LEU A 95 -3.88 -21.02 -9.71
CA LEU A 95 -3.72 -19.94 -10.66
C LEU A 95 -2.31 -19.34 -10.52
N TYR A 96 -1.63 -19.20 -11.66
CA TYR A 96 -0.37 -18.45 -11.75
C TYR A 96 -0.64 -17.14 -12.46
N LYS A 97 -0.23 -16.03 -11.83
CA LYS A 97 -0.31 -14.70 -12.41
C LYS A 97 1.07 -14.08 -12.47
N LEU A 98 1.47 -13.65 -13.66
CA LEU A 98 2.61 -12.75 -13.83
C LEU A 98 2.09 -11.31 -13.80
N GLY A 99 2.73 -10.46 -13.05
CA GLY A 99 2.36 -9.06 -12.93
C GLY A 99 3.55 -8.14 -12.74
N THR A 100 3.30 -6.85 -12.94
CA THR A 100 4.21 -5.79 -12.53
C THR A 100 3.67 -5.17 -11.25
N ASN A 101 4.49 -5.12 -10.20
CA ASN A 101 4.09 -4.52 -8.93
C ASN A 101 4.43 -3.04 -8.86
N ASN A 102 5.58 -2.68 -9.42
CA ASN A 102 6.10 -1.32 -9.33
C ASN A 102 6.92 -0.98 -10.56
N PHE A 103 6.79 0.28 -10.98
CA PHE A 103 7.73 0.95 -11.85
C PHE A 103 7.95 2.35 -11.30
N SER A 104 9.20 2.73 -11.06
CA SER A 104 9.50 4.05 -10.54
C SER A 104 10.79 4.64 -11.10
N LEU A 105 10.81 5.96 -11.17
CA LEU A 105 11.91 6.77 -11.59
C LEU A 105 12.14 7.86 -10.53
N VAL A 106 13.35 7.94 -10.03
CA VAL A 106 13.81 9.02 -9.15
C VAL A 106 14.90 9.79 -9.86
N ILE A 107 14.72 11.09 -9.97
CA ILE A 107 15.71 12.02 -10.54
C ILE A 107 16.27 12.85 -9.40
N SER A 108 17.57 12.73 -9.16
CA SER A 108 18.29 13.48 -8.15
C SER A 108 19.25 14.45 -8.82
N SER A 109 19.12 15.73 -8.47
CA SER A 109 19.99 16.80 -8.98
C SER A 109 20.65 17.53 -7.83
N ALA A 110 21.97 17.50 -7.78
CA ALA A 110 22.75 18.29 -6.84
C ALA A 110 22.74 19.77 -7.26
N THR A 111 22.10 20.61 -6.44
CA THR A 111 21.92 22.04 -6.76
C THR A 111 23.16 22.87 -6.46
N GLN A 112 23.99 22.44 -5.49
CA GLN A 112 25.24 23.13 -5.20
C GLN A 112 26.38 22.15 -4.90
N ARG A 113 27.39 22.20 -5.73
CA ARG A 113 28.71 21.67 -5.42
C ARG A 113 29.48 22.79 -4.70
N SER A 114 29.34 22.88 -3.38
CA SER A 114 30.03 23.91 -2.60
C SER A 114 31.56 23.76 -2.75
N LYS A 115 32.17 24.70 -3.49
CA LYS A 115 33.63 24.84 -3.53
C LYS A 115 34.21 25.46 -2.27
N SER A 116 33.36 25.92 -1.33
CA SER A 116 33.76 26.78 -0.19
C SER A 116 33.44 26.20 1.18
N GLY A 117 33.14 24.93 1.33
CA GLY A 117 32.91 24.33 2.65
C GLY A 117 31.68 24.83 3.45
N LYS A 118 30.89 25.76 2.92
CA LYS A 118 29.64 26.24 3.53
C LYS A 118 28.49 25.39 3.06
N THR A 119 27.88 24.63 3.98
CA THR A 119 26.74 23.72 3.77
C THR A 119 25.39 24.40 4.04
N SER A 120 25.25 25.67 3.65
CA SER A 120 24.02 26.42 3.86
C SER A 120 23.24 26.57 2.55
N GLY A 121 21.94 26.32 2.58
CA GLY A 121 21.02 26.44 1.43
C GLY A 121 20.58 25.11 0.84
N LEU A 122 19.87 25.16 -0.29
CA LEU A 122 19.36 24.00 -1.01
C LEU A 122 20.52 23.20 -1.61
N GLN A 123 20.76 21.99 -1.10
CA GLN A 123 21.88 21.15 -1.52
C GLN A 123 21.51 20.17 -2.62
N ASN A 124 20.28 19.65 -2.59
CA ASN A 124 19.81 18.64 -3.52
C ASN A 124 18.31 18.80 -3.80
N SER A 125 17.90 18.53 -5.03
CA SER A 125 16.50 18.48 -5.44
C SER A 125 16.21 17.11 -5.99
N ASN A 126 15.21 16.44 -5.43
CA ASN A 126 14.80 15.10 -5.82
C ASN A 126 13.36 15.14 -6.32
N PHE A 127 13.15 14.58 -7.51
CA PHE A 127 11.84 14.38 -8.10
C PHE A 127 11.62 12.88 -8.31
N SER A 128 10.41 12.41 -8.08
CA SER A 128 10.10 11.03 -8.37
C SER A 128 8.75 10.87 -9.05
N PHE A 129 8.70 9.87 -9.89
CA PHE A 129 7.48 9.30 -10.43
C PHE A 129 7.44 7.83 -10.05
N SER A 130 6.35 7.39 -9.46
CA SER A 130 6.16 5.99 -9.08
C SER A 130 4.76 5.53 -9.48
N PHE A 131 4.70 4.40 -10.15
CA PHE A 131 3.47 3.67 -10.44
C PHE A 131 3.50 2.37 -9.62
N GLN A 132 2.45 2.13 -8.86
CA GLN A 132 2.26 0.90 -8.08
C GLN A 132 0.89 0.34 -8.41
N LYS A 133 0.84 -0.97 -8.61
CA LYS A 133 -0.42 -1.67 -8.77
C LYS A 133 -1.04 -1.83 -7.38
N LEU A 134 -2.25 -1.34 -7.23
CA LEU A 134 -3.13 -1.57 -6.06
C LEU A 134 -3.93 -2.85 -6.25
#